data_c5b66e6cc936e9df18763880016ea146
#
_entry.id   c5b66e6cc936e9df18763880016ea146
#
_cell.length_a   1.000
_cell.length_b   1.000
_cell.length_c   1.000
_cell.angle_alpha   90.00
_cell.angle_beta   90.00
_cell.angle_gamma   90.00
#
_symmetry.space_group_name_H-M   'P 1'
#
loop_
_entity.id
_entity.type
_entity.pdbx_description
1 polymer ?
#
loop_
_entity_poly.entity_id
_entity_poly.type
_entity_poly.pdbx_seq_one_letter_code
_entity_poly.pdbx_strand_id
1 'polypeptide(L)'
;EEWSHKKSVSDLARTMSLDTGKVWIVDEFPQSPKERLVLSNQVKEGDLVCVHMGNVIPFDGFVESGEGMVNQASLTGEALTVRKTSGGYVYAGTALEEGELIVRVKEIAGSSRYEKIVTMIEETEKLKSSLENRAANLADKLVPWSLAGTLLTYLLTRNATKALSILMVDF
;
A
#
# COMPACT_ATOMS: atom_id res chain seq x y z
N GLU A 1 10.48 12.29 -15.22
CA GLU A 1 9.82 12.50 -13.93
C GLU A 1 9.01 11.27 -13.49
N GLU A 2 8.23 10.66 -14.36
CA GLU A 2 7.38 9.49 -14.10
C GLU A 2 8.15 8.25 -13.59
N TRP A 3 9.37 8.06 -14.08
CA TRP A 3 10.23 6.94 -13.67
C TRP A 3 10.77 7.10 -12.24
N SER A 4 11.02 8.34 -11.82
CA SER A 4 11.49 8.67 -10.46
C SER A 4 10.38 8.46 -9.42
N HIS A 5 9.14 8.84 -9.73
CA HIS A 5 7.98 8.60 -8.86
C HIS A 5 7.67 7.12 -8.70
N LYS A 6 7.66 6.33 -9.78
CA LYS A 6 7.45 4.88 -9.72
C LYS A 6 8.48 4.18 -8.84
N LYS A 7 9.74 4.59 -8.92
CA LYS A 7 10.81 4.02 -8.09
C LYS A 7 10.63 4.38 -6.62
N SER A 8 10.26 5.62 -6.32
CA SER A 8 10.03 6.09 -4.94
C SER A 8 8.85 5.38 -4.27
N VAL A 9 7.75 5.18 -4.99
CA VAL A 9 6.56 4.46 -4.48
C VAL A 9 6.86 2.96 -4.32
N SER A 10 7.58 2.36 -5.27
CA SER A 10 7.97 0.95 -5.17
C SER A 10 9.00 0.71 -4.05
N ASP A 11 9.90 1.65 -3.79
CA ASP A 11 10.87 1.56 -2.70
C ASP A 11 10.20 1.81 -1.34
N LEU A 12 9.21 2.73 -1.26
CA LEU A 12 8.34 2.90 -0.08
C LEU A 12 7.49 1.65 0.18
N ALA A 13 6.84 1.11 -0.84
CA ALA A 13 6.06 -0.13 -0.73
C ALA A 13 6.95 -1.32 -0.31
N ARG A 14 8.19 -1.37 -0.79
CA ARG A 14 9.17 -2.39 -0.39
C ARG A 14 9.68 -2.21 1.05
N THR A 15 9.84 -0.96 1.50
CA THR A 15 10.26 -0.64 2.87
C THR A 15 9.10 -0.81 3.85
N MET A 16 7.86 -0.62 3.38
CA MET A 16 6.63 -0.81 4.13
C MET A 16 6.04 -2.23 3.96
N SER A 17 6.44 -2.98 2.93
CA SER A 17 6.06 -4.38 2.82
C SER A 17 6.78 -5.15 3.92
N LEU A 18 6.00 -5.65 4.83
CA LEU A 18 6.39 -6.55 5.90
C LEU A 18 6.74 -7.94 5.35
N ASP A 19 7.38 -7.97 4.19
CA ASP A 19 7.92 -9.23 3.67
C ASP A 19 9.11 -9.61 4.55
N THR A 20 8.79 -10.20 5.69
CA THR A 20 9.75 -10.84 6.59
C THR A 20 10.47 -12.00 5.90
N GLY A 21 10.16 -12.23 4.62
CA GLY A 21 10.73 -13.28 3.77
C GLY A 21 10.56 -14.68 4.34
N LYS A 22 10.79 -14.85 5.64
CA LYS A 22 10.69 -16.12 6.36
C LYS A 22 10.04 -15.93 7.71
N VAL A 23 9.21 -16.90 8.11
CA VAL A 23 8.48 -16.94 9.38
C VAL A 23 8.62 -18.32 10.02
N TRP A 24 8.52 -18.38 11.34
CA TRP A 24 8.55 -19.61 12.10
C TRP A 24 7.13 -20.17 12.24
N ILE A 25 6.86 -21.33 11.60
CA ILE A 25 5.62 -22.09 11.81
C ILE A 25 5.84 -23.08 12.94
N VAL A 26 4.83 -23.25 13.79
CA VAL A 26 4.80 -24.22 14.88
C VAL A 26 3.95 -25.41 14.46
N ASP A 27 4.61 -26.54 14.27
CA ASP A 27 3.96 -27.83 14.01
C ASP A 27 3.75 -28.59 15.34
N GLU A 28 2.84 -29.55 15.35
CA GLU A 28 2.54 -30.46 16.48
C GLU A 28 2.18 -29.79 17.81
N PHE A 29 1.60 -28.60 17.76
CA PHE A 29 1.13 -27.87 18.97
C PHE A 29 -0.18 -28.50 19.52
N PRO A 30 -0.38 -28.62 20.84
CA PRO A 30 0.55 -28.28 21.93
C PRO A 30 1.45 -29.40 22.42
N GLN A 31 1.36 -30.62 21.89
CA GLN A 31 1.99 -31.81 22.45
C GLN A 31 3.54 -31.80 22.34
N SER A 32 4.06 -31.35 21.22
CA SER A 32 5.51 -31.28 20.95
C SER A 32 5.79 -30.15 19.96
N PRO A 33 5.71 -28.88 20.38
CA PRO A 33 5.87 -27.76 19.47
C PRO A 33 7.24 -27.79 18.81
N LYS A 34 7.25 -27.88 17.47
CA LYS A 34 8.44 -27.82 16.65
C LYS A 34 8.37 -26.61 15.73
N GLU A 35 9.37 -25.77 15.80
CA GLU A 35 9.49 -24.61 14.94
C GLU A 35 10.16 -24.95 13.63
N ARG A 36 9.55 -24.51 12.54
CA ARG A 36 10.08 -24.68 11.19
C ARG A 36 10.06 -23.35 10.46
N LEU A 37 11.20 -22.96 9.91
CA LEU A 37 11.33 -21.73 9.15
C LEU A 37 10.78 -21.94 7.73
N VAL A 38 9.77 -21.16 7.35
CA VAL A 38 9.15 -21.22 6.01
C VAL A 38 9.09 -19.81 5.38
N LEU A 39 8.86 -19.76 4.08
CA LEU A 39 8.59 -18.49 3.42
C LEU A 39 7.19 -17.99 3.80
N SER A 40 7.06 -16.67 3.98
CA SER A 40 5.78 -16.04 4.37
C SER A 40 4.63 -16.36 3.41
N ASN A 41 4.94 -16.53 2.13
CA ASN A 41 3.96 -16.89 1.09
C ASN A 41 3.47 -18.35 1.15
N GLN A 42 4.07 -19.20 1.99
CA GLN A 42 3.66 -20.59 2.20
C GLN A 42 2.72 -20.76 3.40
N VAL A 43 2.58 -19.72 4.22
CA VAL A 43 1.70 -19.72 5.38
C VAL A 43 0.24 -19.69 4.92
N LYS A 44 -0.61 -20.43 5.62
CA LYS A 44 -2.05 -20.51 5.36
C LYS A 44 -2.85 -19.99 6.55
N GLU A 45 -4.07 -19.60 6.28
CA GLU A 45 -5.03 -19.27 7.33
C GLU A 45 -5.22 -20.48 8.25
N GLY A 46 -5.14 -20.23 9.57
CA GLY A 46 -5.17 -21.26 10.60
C GLY A 46 -3.81 -21.79 11.05
N ASP A 47 -2.74 -21.53 10.29
CA ASP A 47 -1.38 -21.92 10.71
C ASP A 47 -0.98 -21.18 12.00
N LEU A 48 -0.09 -21.82 12.77
CA LEU A 48 0.48 -21.26 13.98
C LEU A 48 1.86 -20.69 13.67
N VAL A 49 2.04 -19.39 13.90
CA VAL A 49 3.30 -18.68 13.69
C VAL A 49 3.88 -18.25 15.02
N CYS A 50 5.13 -18.64 15.28
CA CYS A 50 5.89 -18.17 16.44
C CYS A 50 6.54 -16.81 16.11
N VAL A 51 6.32 -15.86 17.02
CA VAL A 51 6.93 -14.53 16.95
C VAL A 51 7.81 -14.34 18.17
N HIS A 52 9.09 -14.23 17.96
CA HIS A 52 10.07 -13.99 19.01
C HIS A 52 10.26 -12.49 19.28
N MET A 53 10.73 -12.16 20.46
CA MET A 53 11.09 -10.80 20.85
C MET A 53 11.97 -10.11 19.80
N GLY A 54 11.67 -8.86 19.52
CA GLY A 54 12.37 -8.04 18.52
C GLY A 54 11.87 -8.21 17.07
N ASN A 55 10.99 -9.18 16.82
CA ASN A 55 10.44 -9.41 15.50
C ASN A 55 9.12 -8.65 15.29
N VAL A 56 8.85 -8.38 14.01
CA VAL A 56 7.56 -7.84 13.56
C VAL A 56 6.58 -8.99 13.40
N ILE A 57 5.35 -8.79 13.84
CA ILE A 57 4.24 -9.74 13.66
C ILE A 57 3.87 -9.75 12.18
N PRO A 58 3.99 -10.91 11.49
CA PRO A 58 3.85 -10.95 10.04
C PRO A 58 2.41 -11.01 9.54
N PHE A 59 1.48 -11.50 10.36
CA PHE A 59 0.08 -11.73 9.99
C PHE A 59 -0.88 -11.28 11.08
N ASP A 60 -2.07 -10.88 10.68
CA ASP A 60 -3.19 -10.65 11.58
C ASP A 60 -3.67 -11.98 12.17
N GLY A 61 -3.94 -12.02 13.47
CA GLY A 61 -4.37 -13.25 14.10
C GLY A 61 -4.67 -13.15 15.58
N PHE A 62 -4.95 -14.31 16.17
CA PHE A 62 -5.16 -14.43 17.61
C PHE A 62 -3.97 -15.11 18.29
N VAL A 63 -3.60 -14.63 19.44
CA VAL A 63 -2.59 -15.29 20.28
C VAL A 63 -3.17 -16.62 20.77
N GLU A 64 -2.58 -17.72 20.34
CA GLU A 64 -2.93 -19.06 20.79
C GLU A 64 -2.27 -19.38 22.14
N SER A 65 -1.01 -19.03 22.28
CA SER A 65 -0.20 -19.26 23.48
C SER A 65 0.91 -18.20 23.58
N GLY A 66 1.42 -18.06 24.80
CA GLY A 66 2.47 -17.08 25.08
C GLY A 66 1.91 -15.76 25.61
N GLU A 67 2.84 -14.88 25.92
CA GLU A 67 2.55 -13.54 26.43
C GLU A 67 3.67 -12.59 25.99
N GLY A 68 3.31 -11.35 25.67
CA GLY A 68 4.30 -10.37 25.25
C GLY A 68 3.78 -8.94 25.19
N MET A 69 4.72 -8.02 25.09
CA MET A 69 4.46 -6.59 24.94
C MET A 69 4.59 -6.22 23.45
N VAL A 70 3.51 -5.76 22.86
CA VAL A 70 3.40 -5.45 21.44
C VAL A 70 3.30 -3.95 21.23
N ASN A 71 4.26 -3.38 20.51
CA ASN A 71 4.25 -1.98 20.13
C ASN A 71 3.40 -1.80 18.86
N GLN A 72 2.37 -0.95 18.97
CA GLN A 72 1.42 -0.69 17.90
C GLN A 72 1.66 0.67 17.20
N ALA A 73 2.81 1.31 17.43
CA ALA A 73 3.15 2.62 16.86
C ALA A 73 3.05 2.68 15.34
N SER A 74 3.36 1.56 14.67
CA SER A 74 3.23 1.43 13.21
C SER A 74 1.80 1.59 12.69
N LEU A 75 0.81 1.35 13.54
CA LEU A 75 -0.63 1.44 13.19
C LEU A 75 -1.29 2.70 13.71
N THR A 76 -0.95 3.11 14.93
CA THR A 76 -1.61 4.21 15.63
C THR A 76 -0.85 5.52 15.54
N GLY A 77 0.44 5.46 15.18
CA GLY A 77 1.35 6.60 15.24
C GLY A 77 1.84 6.95 16.66
N GLU A 78 1.29 6.30 17.69
CA GLU A 78 1.67 6.50 19.08
C GLU A 78 2.49 5.32 19.58
N ALA A 79 3.59 5.58 20.28
CA ALA A 79 4.43 4.55 20.87
C ALA A 79 3.76 3.92 22.10
N LEU A 80 2.63 3.25 21.87
CA LEU A 80 1.86 2.57 22.90
C LEU A 80 2.14 1.07 22.82
N THR A 81 2.75 0.54 23.88
CA THR A 81 2.99 -0.89 24.02
C THR A 81 1.85 -1.54 24.78
N VAL A 82 1.24 -2.56 24.19
CA VAL A 82 0.07 -3.25 24.72
C VAL A 82 0.43 -4.69 25.05
N ARG A 83 0.11 -5.12 26.29
CA ARG A 83 0.27 -6.52 26.69
C ARG A 83 -0.73 -7.39 25.94
N LYS A 84 -0.22 -8.45 25.32
CA LYS A 84 -1.01 -9.48 24.64
C LYS A 84 -0.80 -10.82 25.30
N THR A 85 -1.91 -11.53 25.49
CA THR A 85 -1.96 -12.86 26.10
C THR A 85 -2.86 -13.75 25.24
N SER A 86 -2.94 -15.04 25.57
CA SER A 86 -3.81 -15.99 24.86
C SER A 86 -5.24 -15.46 24.69
N GLY A 87 -5.79 -15.59 23.49
CA GLY A 87 -7.08 -15.04 23.06
C GLY A 87 -7.02 -13.58 22.59
N GLY A 88 -5.92 -12.87 22.82
CA GLY A 88 -5.74 -11.49 22.36
C GLY A 88 -5.53 -11.41 20.83
N TYR A 89 -6.09 -10.37 20.20
CA TYR A 89 -5.86 -10.12 18.77
C TYR A 89 -4.58 -9.33 18.57
N VAL A 90 -3.80 -9.71 17.57
CA VAL A 90 -2.58 -9.02 17.14
C VAL A 90 -2.67 -8.63 15.68
N TYR A 91 -1.98 -7.56 15.33
CA TYR A 91 -2.01 -6.99 13.99
C TYR A 91 -0.66 -7.15 13.30
N ALA A 92 -0.70 -7.49 12.04
CA ALA A 92 0.48 -7.47 11.18
C ALA A 92 1.13 -6.08 11.20
N GLY A 93 2.45 -6.04 11.18
CA GLY A 93 3.20 -4.79 11.19
C GLY A 93 3.46 -4.19 12.57
N THR A 94 2.95 -4.79 13.62
CA THR A 94 3.31 -4.42 15.00
C THR A 94 4.56 -5.16 15.45
N ALA A 95 5.35 -4.59 16.35
CA ALA A 95 6.59 -5.17 16.82
C ALA A 95 6.40 -5.81 18.20
N LEU A 96 6.89 -7.03 18.37
CA LEU A 96 6.96 -7.69 19.69
C LEU A 96 8.23 -7.20 20.41
N GLU A 97 8.08 -6.37 21.44
CA GLU A 97 9.19 -5.81 22.19
C GLU A 97 9.69 -6.76 23.28
N GLU A 98 8.78 -7.48 23.93
CA GLU A 98 9.12 -8.42 25.02
C GLU A 98 8.24 -9.67 24.91
N GLY A 99 8.80 -10.81 25.34
CA GLY A 99 8.09 -12.09 25.40
C GLY A 99 8.13 -12.87 24.07
N GLU A 100 7.23 -13.83 23.96
CA GLU A 100 7.07 -14.70 22.80
C GLU A 100 5.59 -15.00 22.60
N LEU A 101 5.15 -14.98 21.35
CA LEU A 101 3.76 -15.23 21.00
C LEU A 101 3.66 -16.32 19.93
N ILE A 102 2.78 -17.30 20.15
CA ILE A 102 2.30 -18.20 19.12
C ILE A 102 0.97 -17.64 18.64
N VAL A 103 0.94 -17.23 17.38
CA VAL A 103 -0.20 -16.56 16.76
C VAL A 103 -0.86 -17.49 15.75
N ARG A 104 -2.17 -17.71 15.90
CA ARG A 104 -2.99 -18.37 14.88
C ARG A 104 -3.38 -17.38 13.83
N VAL A 105 -2.92 -17.59 12.60
CA VAL A 105 -3.16 -16.73 11.44
C VAL A 105 -4.65 -16.71 11.11
N LYS A 106 -5.24 -15.52 11.06
CA LYS A 106 -6.63 -15.30 10.67
C LYS A 106 -6.74 -14.76 9.25
N GLU A 107 -5.83 -13.87 8.87
CA GLU A 107 -5.79 -13.29 7.53
C GLU A 107 -4.37 -13.41 6.97
N ILE A 108 -4.29 -13.86 5.71
CA ILE A 108 -3.03 -14.05 5.00
C ILE A 108 -2.57 -12.73 4.38
N ALA A 109 -1.26 -12.64 4.09
CA ALA A 109 -0.67 -11.59 3.26
C ALA A 109 -1.50 -11.35 1.99
N GLY A 110 -1.89 -10.09 1.71
CA GLY A 110 -2.86 -9.72 0.66
C GLY A 110 -4.21 -9.25 1.22
N SER A 111 -4.58 -9.68 2.42
CA SER A 111 -5.74 -9.20 3.14
C SER A 111 -5.38 -8.33 4.36
N SER A 112 -4.10 -8.23 4.70
CA SER A 112 -3.66 -7.41 5.83
C SER A 112 -4.00 -5.93 5.61
N ARG A 113 -4.24 -5.21 6.70
CA ARG A 113 -4.55 -3.77 6.64
C ARG A 113 -3.48 -2.97 5.89
N TYR A 114 -2.22 -3.35 6.02
CA TYR A 114 -1.10 -2.69 5.34
C TYR A 114 -1.17 -2.87 3.83
N GLU A 115 -1.39 -4.09 3.35
CA GLU A 115 -1.51 -4.35 1.91
C GLU A 115 -2.76 -3.70 1.33
N LYS A 116 -3.87 -3.68 2.08
CA LYS A 116 -5.07 -2.92 1.69
C LYS A 116 -4.78 -1.42 1.54
N ILE A 117 -4.00 -0.83 2.47
CA ILE A 117 -3.60 0.58 2.38
C ILE A 117 -2.69 0.81 1.16
N VAL A 118 -1.69 -0.04 0.95
CA VAL A 118 -0.79 0.05 -0.21
C VAL A 118 -1.57 -0.10 -1.51
N THR A 119 -2.47 -1.09 -1.59
CA THR A 119 -3.34 -1.28 -2.77
C THR A 119 -4.24 -0.07 -3.02
N MET A 120 -4.85 0.52 -1.98
CA MET A 120 -5.66 1.73 -2.11
C MET A 120 -4.84 2.93 -2.61
N ILE A 121 -3.60 3.09 -2.15
CA ILE A 121 -2.69 4.14 -2.63
C ILE A 121 -2.39 3.93 -4.11
N GLU A 122 -2.01 2.71 -4.51
CA GLU A 122 -1.73 2.37 -5.90
C GLU A 122 -2.95 2.56 -6.83
N GLU A 123 -4.14 2.18 -6.37
CA GLU A 123 -5.38 2.38 -7.12
C GLU A 123 -5.70 3.87 -7.28
N THR A 124 -5.50 4.68 -6.22
CA THR A 124 -5.73 6.12 -6.25
C THR A 124 -4.76 6.81 -7.22
N GLU A 125 -3.49 6.41 -7.23
CA GLU A 125 -2.50 6.94 -8.17
C GLU A 125 -2.80 6.56 -9.62
N LYS A 126 -3.23 5.31 -9.88
CA LYS A 126 -3.68 4.88 -11.20
C LYS A 126 -4.89 5.68 -11.70
N LEU A 127 -5.86 5.96 -10.81
CA LEU A 127 -7.00 6.80 -11.13
C LEU A 127 -6.58 8.22 -11.48
N LYS A 128 -5.70 8.83 -10.69
CA LYS A 128 -5.17 10.18 -10.94
C LYS A 128 -4.46 10.26 -12.29
N SER A 129 -3.54 9.34 -12.57
CA SER A 129 -2.82 9.26 -13.86
C SER A 129 -3.79 9.06 -15.04
N SER A 130 -4.84 8.27 -14.88
CA SER A 130 -5.83 8.05 -15.94
C SER A 130 -6.68 9.31 -16.22
N LEU A 131 -6.98 10.09 -15.20
CA LEU A 131 -7.71 11.37 -15.33
C LEU A 131 -6.84 12.44 -15.99
N GLU A 132 -5.57 12.55 -15.60
CA GLU A 132 -4.61 13.47 -16.20
C GLU A 132 -4.41 13.16 -17.68
N ASN A 133 -4.24 11.88 -18.06
CA ASN A 133 -4.13 11.46 -19.45
C ASN A 133 -5.40 11.74 -20.27
N ARG A 134 -6.59 11.62 -19.67
CA ARG A 134 -7.85 11.99 -20.36
C ARG A 134 -7.97 13.48 -20.58
N ALA A 135 -7.59 14.29 -19.59
CA ALA A 135 -7.59 15.75 -19.72
C ALA A 135 -6.61 16.22 -20.82
N ALA A 136 -5.39 15.68 -20.83
CA ALA A 136 -4.40 15.96 -21.88
C ALA A 136 -4.91 15.58 -23.27
N ASN A 137 -5.50 14.39 -23.41
CA ASN A 137 -6.06 13.94 -24.70
C ASN A 137 -7.25 14.78 -25.20
N LEU A 138 -8.02 15.37 -24.28
CA LEU A 138 -9.09 16.30 -24.66
C LEU A 138 -8.53 17.64 -25.11
N ALA A 139 -7.51 18.16 -24.42
CA ALA A 139 -6.82 19.38 -24.80
C ALA A 139 -6.18 19.23 -26.20
N ASP A 140 -5.49 18.13 -26.46
CA ASP A 140 -4.88 17.84 -27.76
C ASP A 140 -5.89 17.76 -28.92
N LYS A 141 -7.11 17.33 -28.64
CA LYS A 141 -8.18 17.30 -29.65
C LYS A 141 -8.80 18.68 -29.91
N LEU A 142 -8.78 19.58 -28.94
CA LEU A 142 -9.35 20.93 -29.06
C LEU A 142 -8.40 21.89 -29.78
N VAL A 143 -7.08 21.72 -29.63
CA VAL A 143 -6.05 22.56 -30.26
C VAL A 143 -6.20 22.70 -31.78
N PRO A 144 -6.39 21.64 -32.60
CA PRO A 144 -6.53 21.80 -34.05
C PRO A 144 -7.82 22.53 -34.42
N TRP A 145 -8.88 22.44 -33.65
CA TRP A 145 -10.12 23.16 -33.92
C TRP A 145 -10.03 24.65 -33.58
N SER A 146 -9.31 25.03 -32.54
CA SER A 146 -9.08 26.41 -32.16
C SER A 146 -8.14 27.10 -33.19
N LEU A 147 -7.12 26.39 -33.67
CA LEU A 147 -6.24 26.85 -34.75
C LEU A 147 -7.01 27.05 -36.07
N ALA A 148 -7.89 26.12 -36.43
CA ALA A 148 -8.72 26.23 -37.61
C ALA A 148 -9.69 27.42 -37.51
N GLY A 149 -10.30 27.65 -36.37
CA GLY A 149 -11.16 28.80 -36.10
C GLY A 149 -10.43 30.11 -36.17
N THR A 150 -9.22 30.18 -35.62
CA THR A 150 -8.35 31.38 -35.70
C THR A 150 -7.96 31.71 -37.13
N LEU A 151 -7.60 30.69 -37.91
CA LEU A 151 -7.25 30.85 -39.34
C LEU A 151 -8.45 31.33 -40.15
N LEU A 152 -9.63 30.76 -39.93
CA LEU A 152 -10.87 31.16 -40.60
C LEU A 152 -11.24 32.61 -40.29
N THR A 153 -11.11 33.01 -39.03
CA THR A 153 -11.42 34.37 -38.60
C THR A 153 -10.42 35.37 -39.16
N TYR A 154 -9.15 34.99 -39.30
CA TYR A 154 -8.15 35.81 -39.94
C TYR A 154 -8.44 36.02 -41.43
N LEU A 155 -8.86 34.97 -42.13
CA LEU A 155 -9.23 35.04 -43.57
C LEU A 155 -10.46 35.94 -43.80
N LEU A 156 -11.46 35.86 -42.91
CA LEU A 156 -12.72 36.66 -43.01
C LEU A 156 -12.53 38.11 -42.64
N THR A 157 -11.79 38.41 -41.58
CA THR A 157 -11.67 39.76 -41.05
C THR A 157 -10.43 40.51 -41.47
N ARG A 158 -9.40 39.83 -41.98
CA ARG A 158 -8.07 40.38 -42.33
C ARG A 158 -7.40 41.21 -41.21
N ASN A 159 -7.88 41.01 -39.95
CA ASN A 159 -7.37 41.67 -38.73
C ASN A 159 -6.76 40.63 -37.78
N ALA A 160 -5.44 40.71 -37.63
CA ALA A 160 -4.69 39.78 -36.75
C ALA A 160 -5.11 39.88 -35.28
N THR A 161 -5.46 41.06 -34.80
CA THR A 161 -5.88 41.27 -33.39
C THR A 161 -7.20 40.59 -33.02
N LYS A 162 -8.16 40.53 -33.93
CA LYS A 162 -9.43 39.79 -33.72
C LYS A 162 -9.27 38.28 -33.84
N ALA A 163 -8.38 37.83 -34.69
CA ALA A 163 -8.06 36.39 -34.82
C ALA A 163 -7.36 35.86 -33.56
N LEU A 164 -6.40 36.61 -33.01
CA LEU A 164 -5.67 36.27 -31.79
C LEU A 164 -6.56 36.28 -30.51
N SER A 165 -7.62 37.06 -30.51
CA SER A 165 -8.54 37.09 -29.33
C SER A 165 -9.30 35.77 -29.13
N ILE A 166 -9.51 35.01 -30.18
CA ILE A 166 -10.13 33.66 -30.10
C ILE A 166 -9.15 32.66 -29.50
N LEU A 167 -7.86 32.77 -29.82
CA LEU A 167 -6.84 31.89 -29.25
C LEU A 167 -6.62 32.12 -27.74
N MET A 168 -6.87 33.33 -27.24
CA MET A 168 -6.73 33.68 -25.82
C MET A 168 -7.89 33.23 -24.94
N VAL A 169 -9.00 32.79 -25.51
CA VAL A 169 -10.18 32.30 -24.74
C VAL A 169 -10.04 30.83 -24.40
N ASP A 170 -9.18 30.09 -25.12
CA ASP A 170 -8.99 28.64 -24.95
C ASP A 170 -7.77 28.26 -24.07
N PHE A 171 -7.09 29.25 -23.47
CA PHE A 171 -6.00 29.08 -22.51
C PHE A 171 -6.38 29.74 -21.13
#